data_e73f075e7abb9cbde847ad1ec18aeb7b
#
_entry.id   e73f075e7abb9cbde847ad1ec18aeb7b
#
_cell.length_a   1.000
_cell.length_b   1.000
_cell.length_c   1.000
_cell.angle_alpha   90.00
_cell.angle_beta   90.00
_cell.angle_gamma   90.00
#
_symmetry.space_group_name_H-M   'P 1'
#
loop_
_entity.id
_entity.type
_entity.pdbx_description
1 polymer ?
#
loop_
_entity_poly.entity_id
_entity_poly.type
_entity_poly.pdbx_seq_one_letter_code
_entity_poly.pdbx_strand_id
1 'polypeptide(L)'
;SESIPQLIYEVLGVHVSFVRIHRNSVKGMMNSRPVSITAKLVDRSKKDEILQAQKAKKLQRVKLPFFITSQDPPVVLEERKRLYAISDSLREQKIKSKVERGRLILPNGEYYRDPVPKIETADALQLTPDAIDALQLPTHSTQPTKLKGSEILATGVKVSSVEEVQDLYRKVCVDPYSAAADHRILVYRFVDSAGKTHESFWDDGEHGAGRRLLQYMKTNQINNVGVVITRWSGPRHLGPDRWRIMEEHLCEVANTLDG
;
A
#
# COMPACT_ATOMS: atom_id res chain seq x y z
N SER A 1 37.53 -26.79 5.97
CA SER A 1 36.67 -25.76 5.33
C SER A 1 35.77 -25.18 6.40
N GLU A 2 35.96 -23.91 6.71
CA GLU A 2 35.13 -23.17 7.66
C GLU A 2 33.65 -23.24 7.27
N SER A 3 32.80 -23.54 8.26
CA SER A 3 31.36 -23.55 8.01
C SER A 3 30.83 -22.09 7.93
N ILE A 4 29.81 -21.83 7.12
CA ILE A 4 29.21 -20.51 6.99
C ILE A 4 28.77 -19.91 8.35
N PRO A 5 28.15 -20.69 9.26
CA PRO A 5 27.82 -20.21 10.62
C PRO A 5 29.04 -19.73 11.39
N GLN A 6 30.14 -20.47 11.32
CA GLN A 6 31.39 -20.11 12.02
C GLN A 6 32.01 -18.85 11.48
N LEU A 7 32.04 -18.68 10.15
CA LEU A 7 32.54 -17.47 9.50
C LEU A 7 31.69 -16.23 9.90
N ILE A 8 30.36 -16.36 9.99
CA ILE A 8 29.50 -15.27 10.44
C ILE A 8 29.80 -14.92 11.90
N TYR A 9 29.98 -15.90 12.76
CA TYR A 9 30.34 -15.68 14.15
C TYR A 9 31.70 -14.96 14.29
N GLU A 10 32.72 -15.42 13.61
CA GLU A 10 34.07 -14.83 13.68
C GLU A 10 34.09 -13.38 13.19
N VAL A 11 33.34 -13.07 12.13
CA VAL A 11 33.35 -11.74 11.52
C VAL A 11 32.37 -10.78 12.18
N LEU A 12 31.16 -11.24 12.53
CA LEU A 12 30.08 -10.40 13.03
C LEU A 12 29.77 -10.60 14.53
N GLY A 13 30.29 -11.65 15.16
CA GLY A 13 30.02 -11.98 16.57
C GLY A 13 28.63 -12.56 16.82
N VAL A 14 27.94 -13.02 15.77
CA VAL A 14 26.55 -13.49 15.86
C VAL A 14 26.48 -15.00 15.62
N HIS A 15 26.00 -15.75 16.61
CA HIS A 15 25.74 -17.17 16.45
C HIS A 15 24.48 -17.41 15.64
N VAL A 16 24.59 -18.20 14.57
CA VAL A 16 23.50 -18.53 13.66
C VAL A 16 23.44 -20.01 13.35
N SER A 17 22.22 -20.50 13.12
CA SER A 17 21.97 -21.83 12.59
C SER A 17 21.03 -21.73 11.39
N PHE A 18 21.22 -22.61 10.42
CA PHE A 18 20.46 -22.60 9.18
C PHE A 18 19.63 -23.88 9.03
N VAL A 19 18.37 -23.72 8.61
CA VAL A 19 17.50 -24.82 8.21
C VAL A 19 17.96 -25.38 6.85
N ARG A 20 18.37 -24.46 5.97
CA ARG A 20 18.77 -24.79 4.59
C ARG A 20 19.76 -23.76 4.07
N ILE A 21 20.76 -24.25 3.36
CA ILE A 21 21.75 -23.44 2.65
C ILE A 21 21.85 -24.00 1.24
N HIS A 22 21.82 -23.13 0.22
CA HIS A 22 22.14 -23.53 -1.15
C HIS A 22 22.93 -22.44 -1.86
N ARG A 23 23.81 -22.87 -2.75
CA ARG A 23 24.58 -21.98 -3.60
C ARG A 23 23.77 -21.67 -4.86
N ASN A 24 23.65 -20.40 -5.19
CA ASN A 24 22.96 -19.99 -6.40
C ASN A 24 23.90 -20.21 -7.59
N SER A 25 23.51 -21.07 -8.54
CA SER A 25 24.27 -21.26 -9.78
C SER A 25 23.99 -20.12 -10.75
N VAL A 26 25.03 -19.49 -11.24
CA VAL A 26 24.92 -18.49 -12.33
C VAL A 26 25.06 -19.27 -13.65
N LYS A 27 23.95 -19.57 -14.33
CA LYS A 27 24.01 -20.08 -15.70
C LYS A 27 24.43 -18.91 -16.62
N GLY A 28 25.59 -19.03 -17.26
CA GLY A 28 25.91 -18.27 -18.47
C GLY A 28 26.68 -16.95 -18.33
N MET A 29 27.28 -16.59 -17.19
CA MET A 29 28.20 -15.46 -17.12
C MET A 29 29.65 -15.90 -16.82
N MET A 30 30.47 -15.95 -17.83
CA MET A 30 31.91 -15.78 -17.66
C MET A 30 32.15 -14.31 -17.26
N ASN A 31 32.32 -14.05 -15.98
CA ASN A 31 33.16 -12.98 -15.41
C ASN A 31 32.85 -12.77 -13.92
N SER A 32 33.81 -13.16 -13.08
CA SER A 32 34.25 -12.52 -11.80
C SER A 32 33.23 -12.01 -10.75
N ARG A 33 31.94 -12.31 -10.81
CA ARG A 33 31.05 -12.00 -9.68
C ARG A 33 31.07 -13.12 -8.65
N PRO A 34 31.24 -12.80 -7.36
CA PRO A 34 31.21 -13.80 -6.30
C PRO A 34 29.86 -14.54 -6.32
N VAL A 35 29.91 -15.86 -6.18
CA VAL A 35 28.74 -16.71 -6.14
C VAL A 35 27.93 -16.40 -4.87
N SER A 36 26.64 -16.07 -5.04
CA SER A 36 25.78 -15.83 -3.90
C SER A 36 25.28 -17.13 -3.28
N ILE A 37 25.09 -17.10 -1.97
CA ILE A 37 24.54 -18.19 -1.17
C ILE A 37 23.21 -17.73 -0.58
N THR A 38 22.16 -18.53 -0.74
CA THR A 38 20.90 -18.30 -0.07
C THR A 38 20.77 -19.26 1.11
N ALA A 39 20.47 -18.71 2.28
CA ALA A 39 20.34 -19.48 3.51
C ALA A 39 19.05 -19.10 4.26
N LYS A 40 18.38 -20.11 4.82
CA LYS A 40 17.21 -19.92 5.70
C LYS A 40 17.64 -20.12 7.14
N LEU A 41 17.53 -19.08 7.94
CA LEU A 41 17.80 -19.13 9.39
C LEU A 41 16.78 -20.01 10.13
N VAL A 42 17.24 -20.72 11.15
CA VAL A 42 16.39 -21.43 12.11
C VAL A 42 15.63 -20.39 12.93
N ASP A 43 16.35 -19.40 13.46
CA ASP A 43 15.78 -18.31 14.23
C ASP A 43 15.71 -17.02 13.39
N ARG A 44 14.48 -16.57 13.10
CA ARG A 44 14.23 -15.35 12.33
C ARG A 44 14.72 -14.08 13.03
N SER A 45 14.74 -14.03 14.36
CA SER A 45 15.19 -12.87 15.13
C SER A 45 16.66 -12.54 14.85
N LYS A 46 17.47 -13.56 14.58
CA LYS A 46 18.89 -13.42 14.24
C LYS A 46 19.16 -12.66 12.94
N LYS A 47 18.17 -12.53 12.07
CA LYS A 47 18.31 -11.76 10.83
C LYS A 47 18.65 -10.29 11.11
N ASP A 48 17.91 -9.66 12.01
CA ASP A 48 18.11 -8.24 12.31
C ASP A 48 19.43 -8.02 13.07
N GLU A 49 19.78 -8.93 13.96
CA GLU A 49 21.05 -8.93 14.68
C GLU A 49 22.26 -8.98 13.73
N ILE A 50 22.24 -9.89 12.74
CA ILE A 50 23.26 -10.01 11.71
C ILE A 50 23.40 -8.70 10.90
N LEU A 51 22.26 -8.16 10.43
CA LEU A 51 22.24 -6.96 9.61
C LEU A 51 22.71 -5.73 10.38
N GLN A 52 22.38 -5.62 11.67
CA GLN A 52 22.88 -4.56 12.53
C GLN A 52 24.37 -4.69 12.79
N ALA A 53 24.88 -5.89 13.10
CA ALA A 53 26.29 -6.15 13.29
C ALA A 53 27.10 -5.81 12.03
N GLN A 54 26.62 -6.21 10.84
CA GLN A 54 27.25 -5.85 9.56
C GLN A 54 27.28 -4.33 9.35
N LYS A 55 26.18 -3.63 9.67
CA LYS A 55 26.10 -2.17 9.57
C LYS A 55 27.08 -1.47 10.51
N ALA A 56 27.20 -1.96 11.75
CA ALA A 56 28.13 -1.44 12.74
C ALA A 56 29.60 -1.56 12.25
N LYS A 57 30.00 -2.73 11.74
CA LYS A 57 31.33 -2.96 11.16
C LYS A 57 31.61 -2.05 9.96
N LYS A 58 30.59 -1.83 9.10
CA LYS A 58 30.71 -0.91 7.97
C LYS A 58 30.92 0.54 8.42
N LEU A 59 30.24 0.99 9.46
CA LEU A 59 30.44 2.32 10.05
C LEU A 59 31.84 2.49 10.61
N GLN A 60 32.43 1.44 11.17
CA GLN A 60 33.81 1.39 11.63
C GLN A 60 34.85 1.26 10.49
N ARG A 61 34.41 1.30 9.23
CA ARG A 61 35.23 1.13 8.01
C ARG A 61 35.99 -0.22 7.95
N VAL A 62 35.48 -1.24 8.65
CA VAL A 62 36.04 -2.60 8.57
C VAL A 62 35.66 -3.22 7.23
N LYS A 63 36.65 -3.72 6.49
CA LYS A 63 36.44 -4.43 5.23
C LYS A 63 35.93 -5.85 5.56
N LEU A 64 34.69 -6.14 5.17
CA LEU A 64 34.09 -7.46 5.38
C LEU A 64 34.39 -8.41 4.20
N PRO A 65 34.70 -9.70 4.46
CA PRO A 65 34.95 -10.69 3.41
C PRO A 65 33.70 -11.13 2.66
N PHE A 66 32.51 -10.80 3.17
CA PHE A 66 31.21 -11.11 2.57
C PHE A 66 30.19 -10.00 2.82
N PHE A 67 29.09 -10.07 2.10
CA PHE A 67 27.93 -9.19 2.29
C PHE A 67 26.68 -10.04 2.52
N ILE A 68 25.91 -9.72 3.56
CA ILE A 68 24.65 -10.36 3.86
C ILE A 68 23.50 -9.39 3.54
N THR A 69 22.53 -9.86 2.76
CA THR A 69 21.32 -9.12 2.46
C THR A 69 20.09 -9.96 2.80
N SER A 70 19.02 -9.29 3.14
CA SER A 70 17.73 -9.94 3.29
C SER A 70 17.17 -10.31 1.92
N GLN A 71 16.71 -11.55 1.76
CA GLN A 71 15.89 -11.91 0.61
C GLN A 71 14.44 -11.58 0.94
N ASP A 72 13.92 -10.55 0.29
CA ASP A 72 12.52 -10.17 0.44
C ASP A 72 11.64 -11.00 -0.49
N PRO A 73 10.37 -11.25 -0.12
CA PRO A 73 9.41 -11.88 -1.01
C PRO A 73 9.27 -11.11 -2.34
N PRO A 74 8.93 -11.78 -3.46
CA PRO A 74 8.79 -11.13 -4.77
C PRO A 74 7.92 -9.87 -4.73
N VAL A 75 6.78 -9.91 -4.05
CA VAL A 75 5.88 -8.76 -3.88
C VAL A 75 6.59 -7.56 -3.24
N VAL A 76 7.42 -7.79 -2.23
CA VAL A 76 8.20 -6.72 -1.57
C VAL A 76 9.28 -6.18 -2.49
N LEU A 77 9.88 -7.04 -3.32
CA LEU A 77 10.88 -6.63 -4.29
C LEU A 77 10.27 -5.78 -5.41
N GLU A 78 9.09 -6.12 -5.89
CA GLU A 78 8.36 -5.36 -6.91
C GLU A 78 7.93 -3.99 -6.37
N GLU A 79 7.34 -3.96 -5.18
CA GLU A 79 6.98 -2.69 -4.54
C GLU A 79 8.21 -1.81 -4.30
N ARG A 80 9.33 -2.41 -3.90
CA ARG A 80 10.58 -1.66 -3.75
C ARG A 80 11.10 -1.09 -5.07
N LYS A 81 11.02 -1.85 -6.16
CA LYS A 81 11.37 -1.36 -7.52
C LYS A 81 10.50 -0.17 -7.91
N ARG A 82 9.19 -0.27 -7.67
CA ARG A 82 8.24 0.81 -7.90
C ARG A 82 8.62 2.07 -7.11
N LEU A 83 8.87 1.93 -5.81
CA LEU A 83 9.26 3.06 -4.94
C LEU A 83 10.59 3.69 -5.37
N TYR A 84 11.55 2.92 -5.87
CA TYR A 84 12.79 3.48 -6.41
C TYR A 84 12.53 4.28 -7.69
N ALA A 85 11.70 3.80 -8.61
CA ALA A 85 11.33 4.54 -9.81
C ALA A 85 10.67 5.89 -9.46
N ILE A 86 9.77 5.91 -8.47
CA ILE A 86 9.16 7.14 -7.95
C ILE A 86 10.23 8.05 -7.33
N SER A 87 11.14 7.50 -6.52
CA SER A 87 12.24 8.26 -5.92
C SER A 87 13.15 8.92 -6.96
N ASP A 88 13.41 8.23 -8.07
CA ASP A 88 14.22 8.77 -9.16
C ASP A 88 13.48 9.90 -9.89
N SER A 89 12.19 9.76 -10.16
CA SER A 89 11.34 10.84 -10.71
C SER A 89 11.29 12.07 -9.78
N LEU A 90 11.16 11.86 -8.47
CA LEU A 90 11.23 12.97 -7.49
C LEU A 90 12.60 13.64 -7.49
N ARG A 91 13.68 12.89 -7.68
CA ARG A 91 15.05 13.44 -7.77
C ARG A 91 15.22 14.33 -8.99
N GLU A 92 14.62 13.99 -10.13
CA GLU A 92 14.60 14.85 -11.33
C GLU A 92 13.90 16.19 -11.04
N GLN A 93 12.89 16.18 -10.18
CA GLN A 93 12.18 17.36 -9.69
C GLN A 93 12.94 18.06 -8.53
N LYS A 94 14.20 17.66 -8.23
CA LYS A 94 15.03 18.17 -7.14
C LYS A 94 14.46 17.91 -5.73
N ILE A 95 13.55 16.95 -5.59
CA ILE A 95 12.97 16.53 -4.31
C ILE A 95 13.81 15.35 -3.78
N LYS A 96 14.49 15.55 -2.66
CA LYS A 96 15.23 14.48 -1.98
C LYS A 96 14.25 13.52 -1.32
N SER A 97 14.39 12.23 -1.62
CA SER A 97 13.56 11.18 -1.02
C SER A 97 14.44 9.97 -0.69
N LYS A 98 13.95 9.11 0.20
CA LYS A 98 14.65 7.90 0.66
C LYS A 98 13.71 6.73 0.75
N VAL A 99 14.08 5.61 0.12
CA VAL A 99 13.35 4.34 0.28
C VAL A 99 13.94 3.58 1.46
N GLU A 100 13.15 3.37 2.51
CA GLU A 100 13.55 2.65 3.70
C GLU A 100 12.43 1.70 4.16
N ARG A 101 12.76 0.42 4.41
CA ARG A 101 11.83 -0.62 4.88
C ARG A 101 10.55 -0.73 4.07
N GLY A 102 10.64 -0.61 2.73
CA GLY A 102 9.49 -0.69 1.83
C GLY A 102 8.56 0.54 1.87
N ARG A 103 9.08 1.69 2.30
CA ARG A 103 8.38 2.98 2.28
C ARG A 103 9.26 4.05 1.66
N LEU A 104 8.67 5.00 0.97
CA LEU A 104 9.35 6.17 0.43
C LEU A 104 9.12 7.35 1.39
N ILE A 105 10.21 7.92 1.90
CA ILE A 105 10.21 9.02 2.86
C ILE A 105 10.56 10.30 2.12
N LEU A 106 9.72 11.32 2.27
CA LEU A 106 9.92 12.66 1.72
C LEU A 106 10.81 13.53 2.62
N PRO A 107 11.31 14.69 2.15
CA PRO A 107 12.20 15.56 2.92
C PRO A 107 11.62 16.07 4.24
N ASN A 108 10.29 16.21 4.31
CA ASN A 108 9.55 16.60 5.51
C ASN A 108 9.37 15.47 6.52
N GLY A 109 9.89 14.26 6.23
CA GLY A 109 9.75 13.08 7.07
C GLY A 109 8.45 12.30 6.87
N GLU A 110 7.55 12.77 6.03
CA GLU A 110 6.30 12.06 5.70
C GLU A 110 6.55 10.90 4.74
N TYR A 111 5.68 9.91 4.79
CA TYR A 111 5.68 8.83 3.82
C TYR A 111 5.00 9.28 2.52
N TYR A 112 5.69 9.03 1.39
CA TYR A 112 5.06 9.19 0.08
C TYR A 112 3.81 8.32 -0.02
N ARG A 113 2.76 8.91 -0.53
CA ARG A 113 1.53 8.23 -0.95
C ARG A 113 1.35 8.51 -2.43
N ASP A 114 0.81 7.55 -3.16
CA ASP A 114 0.40 7.82 -4.53
C ASP A 114 -0.56 9.01 -4.53
N PRO A 115 -0.39 9.94 -5.49
CA PRO A 115 -1.28 11.08 -5.55
C PRO A 115 -2.72 10.57 -5.65
N VAL A 116 -3.54 11.01 -4.72
CA VAL A 116 -4.98 10.90 -4.87
C VAL A 116 -5.36 11.78 -6.06
N PRO A 117 -6.24 11.33 -6.96
CA PRO A 117 -6.76 12.20 -7.99
C PRO A 117 -7.17 13.52 -7.38
N LYS A 118 -6.89 14.66 -8.04
CA LYS A 118 -7.40 15.95 -7.57
C LYS A 118 -8.91 15.84 -7.45
N ILE A 119 -9.37 15.68 -6.21
CA ILE A 119 -10.77 15.52 -5.90
C ILE A 119 -11.21 16.87 -5.38
N GLU A 120 -11.94 17.56 -6.22
CA GLU A 120 -12.54 18.83 -5.87
C GLU A 120 -13.94 18.55 -5.31
N THR A 121 -14.30 19.23 -4.26
CA THR A 121 -15.68 19.17 -3.73
C THR A 121 -16.63 19.79 -4.75
N ALA A 122 -17.91 19.40 -4.70
CA ALA A 122 -18.93 19.92 -5.61
C ALA A 122 -19.02 21.47 -5.59
N ASP A 123 -18.82 22.08 -4.43
CA ASP A 123 -18.81 23.53 -4.27
C ASP A 123 -17.67 24.18 -5.05
N ALA A 124 -16.49 23.56 -5.08
CA ALA A 124 -15.34 24.04 -5.83
C ALA A 124 -15.55 23.90 -7.36
N LEU A 125 -16.35 22.95 -7.79
CA LEU A 125 -16.63 22.69 -9.20
C LEU A 125 -17.87 23.42 -9.74
N GLN A 126 -18.66 24.05 -8.88
CA GLN A 126 -19.97 24.64 -9.26
C GLN A 126 -20.87 23.66 -10.05
N LEU A 127 -20.74 22.36 -9.76
CA LEU A 127 -21.55 21.35 -10.42
C LEU A 127 -22.99 21.44 -9.92
N THR A 128 -23.92 21.58 -10.84
CA THR A 128 -25.33 21.46 -10.53
C THR A 128 -25.69 19.97 -10.38
N PRO A 129 -26.73 19.62 -9.58
CA PRO A 129 -27.22 18.24 -9.49
C PRO A 129 -27.48 17.62 -10.88
N ASP A 130 -28.03 18.38 -11.81
CA ASP A 130 -28.28 17.92 -13.18
C ASP A 130 -26.99 17.56 -13.95
N ALA A 131 -25.91 18.31 -13.74
CA ALA A 131 -24.61 18.01 -14.35
C ALA A 131 -24.00 16.69 -13.82
N ILE A 132 -24.35 16.31 -12.62
CA ILE A 132 -23.88 15.07 -11.97
C ILE A 132 -24.72 13.88 -12.40
N ASP A 133 -26.03 14.05 -12.53
CA ASP A 133 -26.90 13.04 -13.11
C ASP A 133 -26.54 12.77 -14.57
N ALA A 134 -26.02 13.77 -15.28
CA ALA A 134 -25.51 13.62 -16.64
C ALA A 134 -24.25 12.74 -16.75
N LEU A 135 -23.50 12.52 -15.65
CA LEU A 135 -22.31 11.64 -15.66
C LEU A 135 -22.66 10.17 -15.92
N GLN A 136 -23.94 9.77 -15.86
CA GLN A 136 -24.44 8.41 -16.13
C GLN A 136 -23.61 7.29 -15.50
N LEU A 137 -23.00 7.56 -14.34
CA LEU A 137 -22.14 6.62 -13.65
C LEU A 137 -23.01 5.57 -12.94
N PRO A 138 -22.97 4.29 -13.34
CA PRO A 138 -23.80 3.24 -12.76
C PRO A 138 -23.29 2.82 -11.38
N THR A 139 -23.51 3.68 -10.37
CA THR A 139 -23.07 3.41 -9.01
C THR A 139 -24.01 2.43 -8.30
N HIS A 140 -23.43 1.57 -7.47
CA HIS A 140 -24.14 0.74 -6.50
C HIS A 140 -23.89 1.24 -5.10
N SER A 141 -24.95 1.34 -4.28
CA SER A 141 -24.86 1.74 -2.87
C SER A 141 -25.41 0.64 -1.97
N THR A 142 -24.69 0.34 -0.89
CA THR A 142 -25.17 -0.61 0.13
C THR A 142 -26.27 -0.01 1.00
N GLN A 143 -27.03 -0.85 1.68
CA GLN A 143 -27.93 -0.36 2.73
C GLN A 143 -27.12 0.12 3.94
N PRO A 144 -27.48 1.27 4.56
CA PRO A 144 -26.73 1.80 5.68
C PRO A 144 -26.72 0.87 6.89
N THR A 145 -25.56 0.59 7.47
CA THR A 145 -25.42 -0.07 8.75
C THR A 145 -25.42 0.94 9.88
N LYS A 146 -26.35 0.82 10.82
CA LYS A 146 -26.47 1.68 12.01
C LYS A 146 -25.98 0.96 13.26
N LEU A 147 -24.98 1.51 13.94
CA LEU A 147 -24.42 0.96 15.18
C LEU A 147 -24.01 2.08 16.13
N LYS A 148 -24.46 2.01 17.39
CA LYS A 148 -24.13 2.98 18.47
C LYS A 148 -24.36 4.45 18.08
N GLY A 149 -25.36 4.71 17.21
CA GLY A 149 -25.67 6.05 16.70
C GLY A 149 -24.81 6.50 15.53
N SER A 150 -23.80 5.75 15.14
CA SER A 150 -23.06 5.94 13.89
C SER A 150 -23.76 5.23 12.74
N GLU A 151 -23.55 5.75 11.53
CA GLU A 151 -24.05 5.15 10.31
C GLU A 151 -22.92 5.02 9.29
N ILE A 152 -22.91 3.93 8.54
CA ILE A 152 -21.91 3.64 7.53
C ILE A 152 -22.60 3.01 6.31
N LEU A 153 -22.25 3.49 5.12
CA LEU A 153 -22.58 2.87 3.84
C LEU A 153 -21.42 2.96 2.85
N ALA A 154 -21.48 2.17 1.79
CA ALA A 154 -20.55 2.27 0.68
C ALA A 154 -21.29 2.60 -0.61
N THR A 155 -20.68 3.42 -1.44
CA THR A 155 -21.09 3.66 -2.84
C THR A 155 -19.90 3.36 -3.74
N GLY A 156 -20.07 2.52 -4.75
CA GLY A 156 -19.00 2.15 -5.64
C GLY A 156 -19.43 1.99 -7.09
N VAL A 157 -18.42 1.90 -7.96
CA VAL A 157 -18.57 1.74 -9.41
C VAL A 157 -17.38 0.98 -9.98
N LYS A 158 -17.56 0.30 -11.10
CA LYS A 158 -16.42 -0.21 -11.89
C LYS A 158 -15.63 0.96 -12.45
N VAL A 159 -14.30 0.91 -12.30
CA VAL A 159 -13.40 1.96 -12.79
C VAL A 159 -12.26 1.36 -13.59
N SER A 160 -11.87 2.09 -14.63
CA SER A 160 -10.74 1.80 -15.51
C SER A 160 -9.81 3.02 -15.67
N SER A 161 -10.22 4.17 -15.14
CA SER A 161 -9.49 5.43 -15.23
C SER A 161 -9.58 6.25 -13.94
N VAL A 162 -8.67 7.20 -13.80
CA VAL A 162 -8.64 8.15 -12.68
C VAL A 162 -9.83 9.11 -12.75
N GLU A 163 -10.25 9.45 -13.94
CA GLU A 163 -11.40 10.32 -14.21
C GLU A 163 -12.70 9.70 -13.66
N GLU A 164 -12.92 8.41 -13.90
CA GLU A 164 -14.09 7.69 -13.34
C GLU A 164 -14.07 7.64 -11.82
N VAL A 165 -12.88 7.53 -11.22
CA VAL A 165 -12.72 7.62 -9.75
C VAL A 165 -13.10 9.02 -9.24
N GLN A 166 -12.68 10.08 -9.96
CA GLN A 166 -13.05 11.46 -9.61
C GLN A 166 -14.55 11.66 -9.70
N ASP A 167 -15.18 11.17 -10.77
CA ASP A 167 -16.62 11.30 -11.00
C ASP A 167 -17.43 10.55 -9.92
N LEU A 168 -16.98 9.36 -9.50
CA LEU A 168 -17.57 8.67 -8.35
C LEU A 168 -17.53 9.53 -7.09
N TYR A 169 -16.38 10.11 -6.77
CA TYR A 169 -16.23 10.90 -5.56
C TYR A 169 -17.07 12.18 -5.62
N ARG A 170 -17.10 12.86 -6.78
CA ARG A 170 -17.95 14.02 -7.03
C ARG A 170 -19.41 13.68 -6.80
N LYS A 171 -19.88 12.57 -7.40
CA LYS A 171 -21.27 12.13 -7.25
C LYS A 171 -21.65 11.92 -5.79
N VAL A 172 -20.79 11.30 -5.00
CA VAL A 172 -21.01 11.11 -3.55
C VAL A 172 -20.98 12.43 -2.79
N CYS A 173 -20.09 13.36 -3.14
CA CYS A 173 -19.99 14.66 -2.45
C CYS A 173 -21.19 15.59 -2.69
N VAL A 174 -21.89 15.43 -3.81
CA VAL A 174 -23.08 16.28 -4.12
C VAL A 174 -24.39 15.62 -3.75
N ASP A 175 -24.41 14.31 -3.50
CA ASP A 175 -25.58 13.64 -2.92
C ASP A 175 -25.90 14.26 -1.57
N PRO A 176 -27.10 14.86 -1.37
CA PRO A 176 -27.40 15.61 -0.14
C PRO A 176 -27.25 14.78 1.13
N TYR A 177 -27.50 13.46 1.06
CA TYR A 177 -27.37 12.57 2.20
C TYR A 177 -25.89 12.34 2.54
N SER A 178 -25.07 12.00 1.56
CA SER A 178 -23.64 11.75 1.72
C SER A 178 -22.84 13.02 1.99
N ALA A 179 -23.28 14.16 1.47
CA ALA A 179 -22.64 15.46 1.72
C ALA A 179 -22.70 15.86 3.20
N ALA A 180 -23.74 15.47 3.93
CA ALA A 180 -23.91 15.71 5.36
C ALA A 180 -23.09 14.77 6.26
N ALA A 181 -22.31 13.83 5.70
CA ALA A 181 -21.49 12.91 6.47
C ALA A 181 -20.21 13.57 7.02
N ASP A 182 -19.70 13.01 8.12
CA ASP A 182 -18.41 13.45 8.69
C ASP A 182 -17.21 13.01 7.84
N HIS A 183 -17.30 11.84 7.19
CA HIS A 183 -16.21 11.25 6.43
C HIS A 183 -16.71 10.59 5.14
N ARG A 184 -16.00 10.82 4.03
CA ARG A 184 -16.18 10.19 2.71
C ARG A 184 -14.84 9.59 2.29
N ILE A 185 -14.59 8.37 2.74
CA ILE A 185 -13.32 7.68 2.57
C ILE A 185 -13.30 7.05 1.18
N LEU A 186 -12.43 7.53 0.30
CA LEU A 186 -12.24 6.96 -1.03
C LEU A 186 -11.17 5.88 -1.00
N VAL A 187 -11.45 4.77 -1.67
CA VAL A 187 -10.44 3.76 -2.02
C VAL A 187 -10.71 3.26 -3.44
N TYR A 188 -9.65 3.04 -4.21
CA TYR A 188 -9.79 2.48 -5.54
C TYR A 188 -8.59 1.61 -5.92
N ARG A 189 -8.85 0.69 -6.83
CA ARG A 189 -7.84 -0.14 -7.46
C ARG A 189 -8.32 -0.58 -8.83
N PHE A 190 -7.55 -0.29 -9.88
CA PHE A 190 -7.85 -0.74 -11.24
C PHE A 190 -6.57 -1.04 -12.03
N VAL A 191 -6.73 -1.81 -13.10
CA VAL A 191 -5.66 -2.12 -14.06
C VAL A 191 -6.01 -1.40 -15.36
N ASP A 192 -5.08 -0.58 -15.87
CA ASP A 192 -5.27 0.13 -17.13
C ASP A 192 -5.06 -0.81 -18.35
N SER A 193 -5.32 -0.27 -19.54
CA SER A 193 -5.16 -1.00 -20.81
C SER A 193 -3.73 -1.46 -21.10
N ALA A 194 -2.74 -0.85 -20.44
CA ALA A 194 -1.32 -1.24 -20.51
C ALA A 194 -0.94 -2.30 -19.46
N GLY A 195 -1.90 -2.79 -18.66
CA GLY A 195 -1.67 -3.75 -17.58
C GLY A 195 -1.05 -3.17 -16.31
N LYS A 196 -1.00 -1.84 -16.21
CA LYS A 196 -0.48 -1.16 -15.03
C LYS A 196 -1.57 -1.01 -13.98
N THR A 197 -1.26 -1.37 -12.74
CA THR A 197 -2.16 -1.18 -11.61
C THR A 197 -2.08 0.24 -11.07
N HIS A 198 -3.24 0.86 -10.93
CA HIS A 198 -3.46 2.15 -10.29
C HIS A 198 -4.27 1.93 -9.03
N GLU A 199 -3.77 2.43 -7.91
CA GLU A 199 -4.41 2.24 -6.60
C GLU A 199 -4.05 3.39 -5.67
N SER A 200 -5.03 3.92 -4.96
CA SER A 200 -4.82 4.92 -3.92
C SER A 200 -6.04 5.00 -2.99
N PHE A 201 -5.95 5.89 -2.01
CA PHE A 201 -7.04 6.17 -1.07
C PHE A 201 -6.98 7.60 -0.54
N TRP A 202 -8.12 8.05 -0.02
CA TRP A 202 -8.28 9.29 0.71
C TRP A 202 -9.06 9.02 2.00
N ASP A 203 -8.48 9.35 3.17
CA ASP A 203 -9.07 9.05 4.49
C ASP A 203 -10.21 10.00 4.89
N ASP A 204 -10.29 11.19 4.30
CA ASP A 204 -11.24 12.27 4.65
C ASP A 204 -11.40 12.45 6.17
N GLY A 205 -10.29 12.47 6.90
CA GLY A 205 -10.26 12.62 8.37
C GLY A 205 -10.42 11.32 9.18
N GLU A 206 -10.87 10.22 8.60
CA GLU A 206 -10.90 8.91 9.25
C GLU A 206 -9.54 8.21 9.15
N HIS A 207 -8.60 8.64 9.97
CA HIS A 207 -7.19 8.25 9.87
C HIS A 207 -6.96 6.74 9.84
N GLY A 208 -6.32 6.28 8.75
CA GLY A 208 -5.93 4.90 8.53
C GLY A 208 -6.99 4.02 7.88
N ALA A 209 -8.21 4.52 7.66
CA ALA A 209 -9.30 3.78 7.03
C ALA A 209 -8.96 3.40 5.59
N GLY A 210 -8.58 4.37 4.78
CA GLY A 210 -8.27 4.13 3.36
C GLY A 210 -7.13 3.15 3.16
N ARG A 211 -6.08 3.24 3.99
CA ARG A 211 -4.97 2.26 3.95
C ARG A 211 -5.45 0.86 4.24
N ARG A 212 -6.32 0.70 5.25
CA ARG A 212 -6.85 -0.60 5.64
C ARG A 212 -7.75 -1.17 4.55
N LEU A 213 -8.64 -0.36 4.00
CA LEU A 213 -9.53 -0.74 2.89
C LEU A 213 -8.74 -1.12 1.64
N LEU A 214 -7.70 -0.36 1.26
CA LEU A 214 -6.84 -0.71 0.14
C LEU A 214 -6.10 -2.04 0.37
N GLN A 215 -5.63 -2.28 1.60
CA GLN A 215 -5.02 -3.56 1.95
C GLN A 215 -6.03 -4.71 1.86
N TYR A 216 -7.27 -4.47 2.27
CA TYR A 216 -8.38 -5.43 2.12
C TYR A 216 -8.64 -5.76 0.65
N MET A 217 -8.72 -4.75 -0.24
CA MET A 217 -8.85 -4.96 -1.69
C MET A 217 -7.73 -5.82 -2.25
N LYS A 218 -6.47 -5.56 -1.86
CA LYS A 218 -5.30 -6.34 -2.29
C LYS A 218 -5.39 -7.80 -1.84
N THR A 219 -5.71 -8.03 -0.59
CA THR A 219 -5.79 -9.37 0.00
C THR A 219 -6.88 -10.22 -0.65
N ASN A 220 -8.02 -9.59 -0.97
CA ASN A 220 -9.18 -10.25 -1.58
C ASN A 220 -9.20 -10.15 -3.11
N GLN A 221 -8.12 -9.66 -3.73
CA GLN A 221 -7.97 -9.53 -5.20
C GLN A 221 -9.08 -8.69 -5.87
N ILE A 222 -9.67 -7.75 -5.14
CA ILE A 222 -10.66 -6.81 -5.66
C ILE A 222 -9.96 -5.82 -6.59
N ASN A 223 -10.37 -5.79 -7.86
CA ASN A 223 -9.80 -4.95 -8.91
C ASN A 223 -10.90 -4.25 -9.69
N ASN A 224 -10.50 -3.18 -10.42
CA ASN A 224 -11.37 -2.42 -11.30
C ASN A 224 -12.60 -1.83 -10.62
N VAL A 225 -12.44 -1.46 -9.34
CA VAL A 225 -13.49 -0.91 -8.50
C VAL A 225 -12.98 0.33 -7.78
N GLY A 226 -13.79 1.39 -7.78
CA GLY A 226 -13.69 2.52 -6.88
C GLY A 226 -14.84 2.49 -5.87
N VAL A 227 -14.53 2.76 -4.61
CA VAL A 227 -15.52 2.77 -3.52
C VAL A 227 -15.33 3.99 -2.64
N VAL A 228 -16.42 4.64 -2.29
CA VAL A 228 -16.49 5.68 -1.25
C VAL A 228 -17.26 5.13 -0.06
N ILE A 229 -16.61 5.01 1.08
CA ILE A 229 -17.27 4.71 2.35
C ILE A 229 -17.70 6.02 2.99
N THR A 230 -18.99 6.19 3.17
CA THR A 230 -19.59 7.35 3.80
C THR A 230 -19.94 7.02 5.25
N ARG A 231 -19.48 7.86 6.18
CA ARG A 231 -19.67 7.63 7.61
C ARG A 231 -20.21 8.88 8.32
N TRP A 232 -21.27 8.69 9.08
CA TRP A 232 -21.79 9.64 10.08
C TRP A 232 -21.40 9.15 11.47
N SER A 233 -20.76 10.00 12.25
CA SER A 233 -20.27 9.69 13.58
C SER A 233 -21.41 9.81 14.60
N GLY A 234 -21.60 8.80 15.42
CA GLY A 234 -22.54 8.85 16.53
C GLY A 234 -21.88 9.32 17.82
N PRO A 235 -22.68 9.51 18.88
CA PRO A 235 -22.21 9.96 20.19
C PRO A 235 -21.29 8.94 20.89
N ARG A 236 -21.28 7.69 20.44
CA ARG A 236 -20.45 6.61 21.00
C ARG A 236 -19.45 6.12 19.96
N HIS A 237 -18.18 6.04 20.37
CA HIS A 237 -17.13 5.49 19.50
C HIS A 237 -17.42 4.03 19.13
N LEU A 238 -17.28 3.71 17.84
CA LEU A 238 -17.41 2.35 17.33
C LEU A 238 -16.20 1.46 17.69
N GLY A 239 -15.05 2.07 17.99
CA GLY A 239 -13.82 1.33 18.21
C GLY A 239 -13.42 0.48 16.98
N PRO A 240 -12.92 -0.76 17.19
CA PRO A 240 -12.52 -1.66 16.11
C PRO A 240 -13.66 -2.11 15.18
N ASP A 241 -14.92 -2.12 15.68
CA ASP A 241 -16.08 -2.57 14.90
C ASP A 241 -16.24 -1.78 13.59
N ARG A 242 -15.86 -0.48 13.58
CA ARG A 242 -15.96 0.35 12.38
C ARG A 242 -15.20 -0.23 11.19
N TRP A 243 -14.03 -0.83 11.46
CA TRP A 243 -13.20 -1.39 10.39
C TRP A 243 -13.85 -2.59 9.72
N ARG A 244 -14.40 -3.49 10.53
CA ARG A 244 -15.11 -4.65 10.03
C ARG A 244 -16.34 -4.25 9.19
N ILE A 245 -17.12 -3.28 9.67
CA ILE A 245 -18.29 -2.78 8.95
C ILE A 245 -17.89 -2.16 7.60
N MET A 246 -16.82 -1.35 7.57
CA MET A 246 -16.32 -0.74 6.32
C MET A 246 -15.85 -1.80 5.32
N GLU A 247 -15.14 -2.83 5.78
CA GLU A 247 -14.67 -3.95 4.95
C GLU A 247 -15.85 -4.78 4.40
N GLU A 248 -16.88 -5.02 5.22
CA GLU A 248 -18.11 -5.71 4.81
C GLU A 248 -18.85 -4.93 3.71
N HIS A 249 -19.04 -3.62 3.87
CA HIS A 249 -19.64 -2.76 2.85
C HIS A 249 -18.84 -2.71 1.55
N LEU A 250 -17.51 -2.61 1.64
CA LEU A 250 -16.64 -2.65 0.46
C LEU A 250 -16.78 -3.98 -0.28
N CYS A 251 -16.81 -5.09 0.44
CA CYS A 251 -16.98 -6.43 -0.12
C CYS A 251 -18.34 -6.58 -0.82
N GLU A 252 -19.41 -6.10 -0.19
CA GLU A 252 -20.77 -6.12 -0.76
C GLU A 252 -20.83 -5.37 -2.09
N VAL A 253 -20.29 -4.14 -2.14
CA VAL A 253 -20.22 -3.35 -3.37
C VAL A 253 -19.41 -4.08 -4.44
N ALA A 254 -18.23 -4.58 -4.11
CA ALA A 254 -17.37 -5.26 -5.07
C ALA A 254 -18.07 -6.49 -5.67
N ASN A 255 -18.69 -7.32 -4.83
CA ASN A 255 -19.40 -8.52 -5.28
C ASN A 255 -20.59 -8.17 -6.19
N THR A 256 -21.32 -7.09 -5.89
CA THR A 256 -22.45 -6.66 -6.71
C THR A 256 -22.00 -6.12 -8.08
N LEU A 257 -20.84 -5.49 -8.11
CA LEU A 257 -20.28 -4.97 -9.36
C LEU A 257 -19.62 -6.05 -10.24
N ASP A 258 -19.17 -7.17 -9.65
CA ASP A 258 -18.53 -8.27 -10.39
C ASP A 258 -19.56 -9.26 -10.99
N GLY A 259 -20.78 -9.29 -10.48
CA GLY A 259 -21.90 -10.10 -11.00
C GLY A 259 -22.60 -9.41 -12.16
#